data_e4e255d3f3cc85a9594aa7f9a2e849a0
#
_entry.id   e4e255d3f3cc85a9594aa7f9a2e849a0
#
_cell.length_a   1.000
_cell.length_b   1.000
_cell.length_c   1.000
_cell.angle_alpha   90.00
_cell.angle_beta   90.00
_cell.angle_gamma   90.00
#
_symmetry.space_group_name_H-M   'P 1'
#
loop_
_entity.id
_entity.type
_entity.pdbx_description
1 polymer ?
#
loop_
_entity_poly.entity_id
_entity_poly.type
_entity_poly.pdbx_seq_one_letter_code
_entity_poly.pdbx_strand_id
1 'polypeptide(L)'
;MLSVSLVQLMSLFKGLQDKIGLWLMVALCILALLGSSAYFLVKSLIPPVPESIEIGQADAPSNRGKADYALMQALTARKEPVAWVFAGDSITHGCMHTDYLRNYQEHFTQALKATPECARDTVVNTGVSGATTRELMEYFNAWVADYQADVVFLCFGMNDCATDGITPESYAGNLREAVRRIRAAGAIPVLQTPNTSNRQRKLRPYLEAARALVRQEEILLIDHNAFWSSHPKEVKKLMADGIHPNEYGHLLWVRYLLQSLELCVSEEGIFVSGSYHDLSLPEDPDPARAEFSLDKAKSALFAPYFSPGQPFVWVYLGGGTTAGTRFSQNGARAYPEHIQEVSRWEMIGDEYTSRMRYAINQAHSGDTVSDMLLHYDDWVGRFHPSVVSIMPEFEGEKSGLNVQARFEHDLSALISRAKSDGALVILQMPLTLRKDLSGCLATMRNLGQQEGVILLDLTRLAQETAQNDARVQERWFDENGRPNEEGELVIARYFCTTLLDVPKNSRILTKHYSCV
;
A
#
# COMPACT_ATOMS: atom_id res chain seq x y z
N MET A 1 17.52 22.00 7.06
CA MET A 1 18.60 22.50 7.96
C MET A 1 19.20 23.77 7.41
N LEU A 2 18.88 24.91 7.96
CA LEU A 2 19.54 26.18 7.59
C LEU A 2 20.93 26.20 8.23
N SER A 3 21.92 25.69 7.55
CA SER A 3 23.32 26.03 7.85
C SER A 3 23.63 27.38 7.24
N VAL A 4 22.99 28.44 7.75
CA VAL A 4 23.50 29.78 7.51
C VAL A 4 24.84 29.84 8.26
N SER A 5 25.94 29.90 7.53
CA SER A 5 27.25 29.96 8.18
C SER A 5 27.32 31.20 9.06
N LEU A 6 27.97 31.07 10.21
CA LEU A 6 28.17 32.19 11.15
C LEU A 6 28.67 33.44 10.42
N VAL A 7 29.41 33.29 9.34
CA VAL A 7 29.94 34.32 8.46
C VAL A 7 28.84 35.06 7.68
N GLN A 8 27.78 34.37 7.25
CA GLN A 8 26.64 34.99 6.55
C GLN A 8 25.75 35.75 7.53
N LEU A 9 25.55 35.25 8.76
CA LEU A 9 24.88 35.99 9.82
C LEU A 9 25.68 37.25 10.22
N MET A 10 27.01 37.17 10.35
CA MET A 10 27.85 38.32 10.67
C MET A 10 27.87 39.37 9.56
N SER A 11 27.65 39.02 8.31
CA SER A 11 27.58 39.98 7.20
C SER A 11 26.27 40.77 7.16
N LEU A 12 25.16 40.16 7.60
CA LEU A 12 23.86 40.80 7.70
C LEU A 12 23.77 41.86 8.78
N PHE A 13 24.61 41.77 9.83
CA PHE A 13 24.59 42.66 10.99
C PHE A 13 25.74 43.65 11.03
N LYS A 14 26.53 43.81 9.97
CA LYS A 14 27.66 44.74 9.89
C LYS A 14 27.27 46.22 10.03
N GLY A 15 25.99 46.56 10.15
CA GLY A 15 25.47 47.92 10.29
C GLY A 15 24.81 48.26 11.63
N LEU A 16 24.69 47.33 12.56
CA LEU A 16 24.06 47.57 13.86
C LEU A 16 25.12 47.81 14.93
N GLN A 17 25.45 49.08 15.16
CA GLN A 17 26.42 49.53 16.22
C GLN A 17 25.78 49.67 17.60
N ASP A 18 24.54 49.26 17.82
CA ASP A 18 23.82 49.44 19.08
C ASP A 18 23.88 48.21 19.98
N LYS A 19 24.02 48.47 21.31
CA LYS A 19 23.95 47.43 22.35
C LYS A 19 22.69 46.55 22.23
N ILE A 20 21.60 47.06 21.68
CA ILE A 20 20.34 46.36 21.43
C ILE A 20 20.53 45.27 20.36
N GLY A 21 21.27 45.54 19.28
CA GLY A 21 21.56 44.55 18.22
C GLY A 21 22.40 43.38 18.74
N LEU A 22 23.35 43.65 19.64
CA LEU A 22 24.16 42.60 20.26
C LEU A 22 23.30 41.66 21.15
N TRP A 23 22.41 42.26 21.96
CA TRP A 23 21.51 41.47 22.81
C TRP A 23 20.48 40.66 22.00
N LEU A 24 19.97 41.21 20.90
CA LEU A 24 19.08 40.45 19.95
C LEU A 24 19.83 39.30 19.32
N MET A 25 21.07 39.49 18.91
CA MET A 25 21.90 38.42 18.33
C MET A 25 22.20 37.33 19.36
N VAL A 26 22.53 37.71 20.59
CA VAL A 26 22.74 36.76 21.69
C VAL A 26 21.45 36.01 22.02
N ALA A 27 20.30 36.66 22.03
CA ALA A 27 19.01 36.02 22.25
C ALA A 27 18.64 35.04 21.13
N LEU A 28 18.89 35.40 19.87
CA LEU A 28 18.67 34.49 18.71
C LEU A 28 19.64 33.31 18.74
N CYS A 29 20.90 33.51 19.12
CA CYS A 29 21.85 32.41 19.30
C CYS A 29 21.44 31.47 20.46
N ILE A 30 20.95 32.04 21.56
CA ILE A 30 20.44 31.24 22.69
C ILE A 30 19.16 30.46 22.27
N LEU A 31 18.25 31.09 21.55
CA LEU A 31 17.05 30.40 21.01
C LEU A 31 17.41 29.31 20.03
N ALA A 32 18.37 29.51 19.14
CA ALA A 32 18.87 28.49 18.24
C ALA A 32 19.58 27.34 18.97
N LEU A 33 20.35 27.64 20.02
CA LEU A 33 21.00 26.65 20.88
C LEU A 33 19.97 25.88 21.74
N LEU A 34 18.95 26.56 22.26
CA LEU A 34 17.89 25.93 23.03
C LEU A 34 16.98 25.08 22.12
N GLY A 35 16.71 25.55 20.90
CA GLY A 35 15.99 24.79 19.89
C GLY A 35 16.73 23.52 19.47
N SER A 36 18.04 23.61 19.21
CA SER A 36 18.85 22.42 18.91
C SER A 36 19.00 21.51 20.13
N SER A 37 19.14 22.07 21.35
CA SER A 37 19.20 21.24 22.58
C SER A 37 17.86 20.57 22.88
N ALA A 38 16.73 21.26 22.66
CA ALA A 38 15.41 20.67 22.78
C ALA A 38 15.20 19.57 21.70
N TYR A 39 15.66 19.80 20.49
CA TYR A 39 15.65 18.79 19.42
C TYR A 39 16.47 17.55 19.80
N PHE A 40 17.70 17.72 20.31
CA PHE A 40 18.52 16.60 20.78
C PHE A 40 17.92 15.91 22.02
N LEU A 41 17.27 16.66 22.90
CA LEU A 41 16.59 16.10 24.07
C LEU A 41 15.35 15.30 23.64
N VAL A 42 14.54 15.80 22.71
CA VAL A 42 13.40 15.07 22.15
C VAL A 42 13.89 13.85 21.37
N LYS A 43 14.95 13.98 20.57
CA LYS A 43 15.56 12.85 19.85
C LYS A 43 16.14 11.78 20.80
N SER A 44 16.64 12.16 21.98
CA SER A 44 17.11 11.22 23.00
C SER A 44 15.99 10.58 23.83
N LEU A 45 14.80 11.16 23.81
CA LEU A 45 13.61 10.61 24.45
C LEU A 45 12.81 9.66 23.53
N ILE A 46 13.08 9.71 22.22
CA ILE A 46 12.58 8.71 21.28
C ILE A 46 13.47 7.48 21.45
N PRO A 47 12.92 6.34 21.93
CA PRO A 47 13.74 5.15 22.07
C PRO A 47 14.28 4.77 20.70
N PRO A 48 15.56 4.36 20.59
CA PRO A 48 16.10 3.89 19.33
C PRO A 48 15.20 2.77 18.81
N VAL A 49 14.91 2.83 17.52
CA VAL A 49 14.27 1.70 16.82
C VAL A 49 15.09 0.46 17.16
N PRO A 50 14.48 -0.67 17.54
CA PRO A 50 15.22 -1.89 17.77
C PRO A 50 15.98 -2.22 16.49
N GLU A 51 17.31 -2.14 16.52
CA GLU A 51 18.21 -2.40 15.38
C GLU A 51 18.03 -3.80 14.80
N SER A 52 17.53 -4.73 15.59
CA SER A 52 16.94 -6.00 15.16
C SER A 52 16.08 -6.53 16.31
N ILE A 53 14.81 -6.72 16.09
CA ILE A 53 14.10 -7.75 16.85
C ILE A 53 14.62 -9.03 16.20
N GLU A 54 15.60 -9.69 16.85
CA GLU A 54 15.91 -11.05 16.45
C GLU A 54 14.62 -11.85 16.59
N ILE A 55 14.02 -12.16 15.46
CA ILE A 55 13.04 -13.23 15.41
C ILE A 55 13.89 -14.47 15.65
N GLY A 56 14.07 -14.84 16.94
CA GLY A 56 14.69 -16.12 17.30
C GLY A 56 14.01 -17.19 16.46
N GLN A 57 14.70 -18.25 16.11
CA GLN A 57 14.07 -19.35 15.37
C GLN A 57 12.70 -19.59 16.02
N ALA A 58 11.65 -19.11 15.34
CA ALA A 58 10.30 -19.34 15.81
C ALA A 58 10.23 -20.85 15.98
N ASP A 59 9.89 -21.30 17.19
CA ASP A 59 9.60 -22.71 17.38
C ASP A 59 8.72 -23.11 16.21
N ALA A 60 9.25 -23.88 15.30
CA ALA A 60 8.58 -24.26 14.06
C ALA A 60 7.19 -24.71 14.49
N PRO A 61 6.09 -24.10 13.97
CA PRO A 61 4.77 -24.30 14.53
C PRO A 61 4.53 -25.79 14.63
N SER A 62 4.47 -26.28 15.87
CA SER A 62 4.39 -27.72 16.19
C SER A 62 3.12 -28.39 15.67
N ASN A 63 2.23 -27.60 15.04
CA ASN A 63 0.99 -27.99 14.39
C ASN A 63 0.89 -27.36 12.99
N ARG A 64 1.87 -27.63 12.13
CA ARG A 64 1.66 -27.47 10.71
C ARG A 64 0.60 -28.47 10.29
N GLY A 65 -0.56 -28.02 9.80
CA GLY A 65 -1.48 -28.86 9.08
C GLY A 65 -0.68 -29.53 7.94
N LYS A 66 -0.25 -30.78 8.17
CA LYS A 66 0.76 -31.42 7.32
C LYS A 66 0.38 -31.42 5.85
N ALA A 67 -0.91 -31.60 5.57
CA ALA A 67 -1.44 -31.59 4.20
C ALA A 67 -1.38 -30.19 3.59
N ASP A 68 -1.93 -29.17 4.27
CA ASP A 68 -1.94 -27.78 3.77
C ASP A 68 -0.51 -27.23 3.64
N TYR A 69 0.40 -27.61 4.56
CA TYR A 69 1.80 -27.20 4.44
C TYR A 69 2.52 -27.85 3.25
N ALA A 70 2.29 -29.15 3.01
CA ALA A 70 2.85 -29.83 1.85
C ALA A 70 2.30 -29.24 0.53
N LEU A 71 1.02 -28.89 0.50
CA LEU A 71 0.42 -28.19 -0.64
C LEU A 71 1.03 -26.79 -0.83
N MET A 72 1.25 -26.05 0.26
CA MET A 72 1.92 -24.73 0.23
C MET A 72 3.33 -24.85 -0.35
N GLN A 73 4.14 -25.79 0.13
CA GLN A 73 5.48 -26.02 -0.41
C GLN A 73 5.46 -26.43 -1.89
N ALA A 74 4.50 -27.28 -2.28
CA ALA A 74 4.35 -27.66 -3.67
C ALA A 74 3.91 -26.48 -4.56
N LEU A 75 3.03 -25.60 -4.03
CA LEU A 75 2.56 -24.41 -4.73
C LEU A 75 3.70 -23.41 -4.97
N THR A 76 4.47 -23.10 -3.91
CA THR A 76 5.58 -22.15 -4.00
C THR A 76 6.80 -22.66 -4.79
N ALA A 77 6.89 -23.98 -5.01
CA ALA A 77 7.87 -24.58 -5.90
C ALA A 77 7.48 -24.53 -7.39
N ARG A 78 6.25 -24.12 -7.71
CA ARG A 78 5.78 -23.95 -9.09
C ARG A 78 6.41 -22.70 -9.73
N LYS A 79 6.31 -22.64 -11.05
CA LYS A 79 6.69 -21.46 -11.83
C LYS A 79 5.49 -20.59 -12.22
N GLU A 80 4.29 -21.10 -12.06
CA GLU A 80 3.05 -20.38 -12.32
C GLU A 80 2.78 -19.36 -11.20
N PRO A 81 2.25 -18.17 -11.56
CA PRO A 81 1.87 -17.16 -10.59
C PRO A 81 0.85 -17.67 -9.57
N VAL A 82 1.00 -17.29 -8.33
CA VAL A 82 0.12 -17.64 -7.21
C VAL A 82 -0.79 -16.46 -6.86
N ALA A 83 -2.05 -16.74 -6.59
CA ALA A 83 -3.02 -15.77 -6.11
C ALA A 83 -3.22 -15.90 -4.60
N TRP A 84 -2.90 -14.83 -3.88
CA TRP A 84 -2.94 -14.71 -2.43
C TRP A 84 -4.07 -13.78 -2.01
N VAL A 85 -4.99 -14.22 -1.18
CA VAL A 85 -6.04 -13.38 -0.60
C VAL A 85 -5.83 -13.23 0.90
N PHE A 86 -5.86 -12.00 1.38
CA PHE A 86 -5.81 -11.66 2.81
C PHE A 86 -7.17 -11.14 3.26
N ALA A 87 -7.95 -11.97 3.92
CA ALA A 87 -9.23 -11.60 4.50
C ALA A 87 -9.09 -11.43 6.02
N GLY A 88 -9.67 -10.36 6.55
CA GLY A 88 -9.54 -10.04 7.95
C GLY A 88 -10.22 -8.74 8.36
N ASP A 89 -9.87 -8.25 9.51
CA ASP A 89 -10.40 -7.01 10.08
C ASP A 89 -9.49 -5.78 9.82
N SER A 90 -9.50 -4.79 10.71
CA SER A 90 -8.69 -3.57 10.60
C SER A 90 -7.18 -3.82 10.61
N ILE A 91 -6.72 -4.90 11.22
CA ILE A 91 -5.30 -5.27 11.25
C ILE A 91 -4.86 -5.69 9.84
N THR A 92 -5.67 -6.47 9.14
CA THR A 92 -5.44 -6.85 7.74
C THR A 92 -5.66 -5.68 6.79
N HIS A 93 -6.69 -4.88 7.01
CA HIS A 93 -6.91 -3.66 6.25
C HIS A 93 -5.69 -2.72 6.34
N GLY A 94 -5.11 -2.55 7.53
CA GLY A 94 -3.86 -1.83 7.77
C GLY A 94 -3.90 -0.32 7.57
N CYS A 95 -5.10 0.27 7.46
CA CYS A 95 -5.25 1.71 7.26
C CYS A 95 -4.96 2.52 8.53
N MET A 96 -4.52 3.77 8.36
CA MET A 96 -4.27 4.79 9.40
C MET A 96 -3.20 4.48 10.43
N HIS A 97 -2.95 3.23 10.75
CA HIS A 97 -2.13 2.86 11.90
C HIS A 97 -0.65 2.76 11.57
N THR A 98 -0.29 2.82 10.30
CA THR A 98 1.08 2.73 9.80
C THR A 98 1.69 4.07 9.39
N ASP A 99 1.08 5.17 9.78
CA ASP A 99 1.50 6.55 9.42
C ASP A 99 1.81 6.74 7.92
N TYR A 100 0.95 6.19 7.05
CA TYR A 100 1.05 6.15 5.56
C TYR A 100 2.11 5.21 4.99
N LEU A 101 2.80 4.47 5.84
CA LEU A 101 3.73 3.45 5.40
C LEU A 101 2.99 2.14 5.11
N ARG A 102 3.67 1.19 4.49
CA ARG A 102 3.08 -0.09 4.13
C ARG A 102 2.63 -0.90 5.34
N ASN A 103 1.46 -1.50 5.23
CA ASN A 103 1.01 -2.54 6.14
C ASN A 103 1.64 -3.91 5.79
N TYR A 104 1.37 -4.94 6.58
CA TYR A 104 2.04 -6.24 6.43
C TYR A 104 1.75 -6.92 5.09
N GLN A 105 0.54 -6.79 4.52
CA GLN A 105 0.24 -7.40 3.22
C GLN A 105 0.86 -6.59 2.07
N GLU A 106 0.99 -5.27 2.18
CA GLU A 106 1.71 -4.45 1.21
C GLU A 106 3.21 -4.79 1.22
N HIS A 107 3.81 -5.00 2.40
CA HIS A 107 5.16 -5.54 2.52
C HIS A 107 5.29 -6.95 1.91
N PHE A 108 4.30 -7.83 2.16
CA PHE A 108 4.27 -9.16 1.55
C PHE A 108 4.27 -9.06 0.02
N THR A 109 3.43 -8.19 -0.54
CA THR A 109 3.39 -7.91 -1.98
C THR A 109 4.74 -7.47 -2.51
N GLN A 110 5.43 -6.57 -1.81
CA GLN A 110 6.74 -6.09 -2.26
C GLN A 110 7.82 -7.17 -2.16
N ALA A 111 7.78 -8.03 -1.15
CA ALA A 111 8.68 -9.17 -1.05
C ALA A 111 8.53 -10.13 -2.25
N LEU A 112 7.29 -10.43 -2.64
CA LEU A 112 7.01 -11.24 -3.82
C LEU A 112 7.51 -10.54 -5.09
N LYS A 113 7.18 -9.27 -5.29
CA LYS A 113 7.60 -8.51 -6.48
C LYS A 113 9.12 -8.35 -6.59
N ALA A 114 9.84 -8.32 -5.48
CA ALA A 114 11.31 -8.28 -5.44
C ALA A 114 11.96 -9.65 -5.71
N THR A 115 11.16 -10.73 -5.73
CA THR A 115 11.63 -12.11 -5.95
C THR A 115 11.24 -12.53 -7.37
N PRO A 116 12.21 -12.75 -8.27
CA PRO A 116 11.92 -13.00 -9.70
C PRO A 116 10.91 -14.14 -9.94
N GLU A 117 10.98 -15.21 -9.15
CA GLU A 117 10.11 -16.38 -9.26
C GLU A 117 8.67 -16.10 -8.85
N CYS A 118 8.46 -15.13 -7.95
CA CYS A 118 7.16 -14.75 -7.38
C CYS A 118 6.66 -13.39 -7.88
N ALA A 119 7.43 -12.70 -8.73
CA ALA A 119 7.17 -11.32 -9.12
C ALA A 119 5.82 -11.12 -9.83
N ARG A 120 5.25 -12.20 -10.35
CA ARG A 120 3.94 -12.24 -11.02
C ARG A 120 2.80 -12.67 -10.12
N ASP A 121 3.07 -12.98 -8.86
CA ASP A 121 2.04 -13.35 -7.92
C ASP A 121 1.06 -12.19 -7.70
N THR A 122 -0.20 -12.54 -7.53
CA THR A 122 -1.27 -11.59 -7.24
C THR A 122 -1.57 -11.57 -5.76
N VAL A 123 -1.62 -10.39 -5.16
CA VAL A 123 -2.02 -10.23 -3.76
C VAL A 123 -3.26 -9.34 -3.69
N VAL A 124 -4.30 -9.84 -3.02
CA VAL A 124 -5.56 -9.12 -2.81
C VAL A 124 -5.81 -8.96 -1.32
N ASN A 125 -5.92 -7.71 -0.86
CA ASN A 125 -6.29 -7.40 0.52
C ASN A 125 -7.78 -7.11 0.61
N THR A 126 -8.54 -8.05 1.13
CA THR A 126 -9.99 -7.91 1.37
C THR A 126 -10.33 -7.63 2.83
N GLY A 127 -9.33 -7.33 3.68
CA GLY A 127 -9.56 -6.94 5.08
C GLY A 127 -10.52 -5.74 5.20
N VAL A 128 -11.45 -5.77 6.14
CA VAL A 128 -12.44 -4.71 6.36
C VAL A 128 -12.44 -4.30 7.81
N SER A 129 -12.14 -3.02 8.08
CA SER A 129 -12.10 -2.48 9.45
C SER A 129 -13.41 -2.73 10.18
N GLY A 130 -13.33 -3.32 11.38
CA GLY A 130 -14.49 -3.67 12.20
C GLY A 130 -15.10 -5.04 11.89
N ALA A 131 -14.63 -5.75 10.87
CA ALA A 131 -15.16 -7.04 10.46
C ALA A 131 -15.01 -8.12 11.54
N THR A 132 -15.99 -9.01 11.58
CA THR A 132 -16.00 -10.23 12.37
C THR A 132 -16.17 -11.45 11.46
N THR A 133 -16.11 -12.65 12.04
CA THR A 133 -16.38 -13.87 11.29
C THR A 133 -17.85 -13.99 10.83
N ARG A 134 -18.79 -13.21 11.41
CA ARG A 134 -20.18 -13.13 10.94
C ARG A 134 -20.22 -12.47 9.56
N GLU A 135 -19.59 -11.31 9.41
CA GLU A 135 -19.51 -10.62 8.14
C GLU A 135 -18.67 -11.41 7.11
N LEU A 136 -17.63 -12.14 7.55
CA LEU A 136 -16.93 -13.08 6.67
C LEU A 136 -17.88 -14.08 6.02
N MET A 137 -18.85 -14.63 6.78
CA MET A 137 -19.81 -15.56 6.21
C MET A 137 -20.83 -14.89 5.30
N GLU A 138 -21.26 -13.68 5.63
CA GLU A 138 -22.19 -12.88 4.84
C GLU A 138 -21.60 -12.48 3.50
N TYR A 139 -20.34 -12.00 3.50
CA TYR A 139 -19.66 -11.47 2.32
C TYR A 139 -18.57 -12.41 1.76
N PHE A 140 -18.66 -13.71 2.03
CA PHE A 140 -17.63 -14.69 1.69
C PHE A 140 -17.21 -14.64 0.21
N ASN A 141 -18.17 -14.49 -0.69
CA ASN A 141 -17.85 -14.41 -2.12
C ASN A 141 -17.00 -13.18 -2.41
N ALA A 142 -17.45 -12.00 -2.00
CA ALA A 142 -16.77 -10.73 -2.25
C ALA A 142 -15.41 -10.61 -1.53
N TRP A 143 -15.18 -11.38 -0.45
CA TRP A 143 -13.92 -11.33 0.30
C TRP A 143 -12.96 -12.46 -0.04
N VAL A 144 -13.46 -13.56 -0.60
CA VAL A 144 -12.65 -14.76 -0.82
C VAL A 144 -12.87 -15.38 -2.19
N ALA A 145 -14.12 -15.78 -2.52
CA ALA A 145 -14.37 -16.68 -3.63
C ALA A 145 -14.17 -16.04 -5.01
N ASP A 146 -14.49 -14.74 -5.14
CA ASP A 146 -14.46 -14.03 -6.42
C ASP A 146 -13.03 -13.84 -6.96
N TYR A 147 -11.99 -14.11 -6.16
CA TYR A 147 -10.58 -13.91 -6.55
C TYR A 147 -9.89 -15.19 -7.04
N GLN A 148 -10.56 -16.34 -6.99
CA GLN A 148 -9.98 -17.63 -7.42
C GLN A 148 -8.57 -17.84 -6.82
N ALA A 149 -8.46 -17.61 -5.50
CA ALA A 149 -7.19 -17.66 -4.80
C ALA A 149 -6.61 -19.08 -4.73
N ASP A 150 -5.28 -19.18 -4.75
CA ASP A 150 -4.57 -20.42 -4.42
C ASP A 150 -4.34 -20.52 -2.90
N VAL A 151 -4.19 -19.38 -2.23
CA VAL A 151 -3.98 -19.28 -0.78
C VAL A 151 -4.86 -18.20 -0.19
N VAL A 152 -5.54 -18.52 0.92
CA VAL A 152 -6.40 -17.58 1.64
C VAL A 152 -5.96 -17.47 3.10
N PHE A 153 -5.52 -16.29 3.48
CA PHE A 153 -5.23 -15.93 4.87
C PHE A 153 -6.49 -15.41 5.54
N LEU A 154 -6.82 -15.94 6.72
CA LEU A 154 -7.94 -15.50 7.55
C LEU A 154 -7.42 -14.97 8.89
N CYS A 155 -7.59 -13.66 9.15
CA CYS A 155 -7.18 -13.01 10.40
C CYS A 155 -8.38 -12.31 11.04
N PHE A 156 -9.06 -13.00 11.95
CA PHE A 156 -10.25 -12.53 12.68
C PHE A 156 -10.13 -12.84 14.18
N GLY A 157 -11.05 -12.30 14.96
CA GLY A 157 -11.15 -12.56 16.40
C GLY A 157 -11.04 -11.30 17.25
N MET A 158 -10.35 -10.25 16.78
CA MET A 158 -10.17 -9.01 17.53
C MET A 158 -11.52 -8.28 17.73
N ASN A 159 -12.39 -8.29 16.74
CA ASN A 159 -13.73 -7.71 16.82
C ASN A 159 -14.75 -8.72 17.31
N ASP A 160 -14.62 -10.01 16.95
CA ASP A 160 -15.52 -11.06 17.45
C ASP A 160 -15.60 -11.07 18.97
N CYS A 161 -14.47 -10.94 19.66
CA CYS A 161 -14.41 -10.91 21.12
C CYS A 161 -15.03 -9.65 21.77
N ALA A 162 -15.33 -8.64 20.97
CA ALA A 162 -15.91 -7.37 21.42
C ALA A 162 -17.34 -7.15 20.91
N THR A 163 -17.85 -8.05 20.08
CA THR A 163 -19.18 -7.95 19.45
C THR A 163 -20.18 -8.86 20.18
N ASP A 164 -21.28 -8.27 20.63
CA ASP A 164 -22.33 -9.03 21.31
C ASP A 164 -22.96 -10.10 20.38
N GLY A 165 -23.25 -11.25 20.95
CA GLY A 165 -23.85 -12.36 20.23
C GLY A 165 -22.90 -13.20 19.38
N ILE A 166 -21.59 -12.91 19.40
CA ILE A 166 -20.57 -13.81 18.86
C ILE A 166 -19.91 -14.52 20.03
N THR A 167 -20.03 -15.84 20.10
CA THR A 167 -19.37 -16.67 21.10
C THR A 167 -18.12 -17.32 20.51
N PRO A 168 -17.18 -17.82 21.33
CA PRO A 168 -16.03 -18.57 20.82
C PRO A 168 -16.41 -19.77 19.95
N GLU A 169 -17.54 -20.42 20.24
CA GLU A 169 -18.06 -21.56 19.48
C GLU A 169 -18.58 -21.12 18.11
N SER A 170 -19.38 -20.02 18.05
CA SER A 170 -19.87 -19.48 16.77
C SER A 170 -18.73 -18.93 15.90
N TYR A 171 -17.75 -18.26 16.52
CA TYR A 171 -16.52 -17.82 15.85
C TYR A 171 -15.77 -19.00 15.23
N ALA A 172 -15.50 -20.08 15.97
CA ALA A 172 -14.84 -21.26 15.45
C ALA A 172 -15.69 -21.98 14.39
N GLY A 173 -17.03 -21.97 14.55
CA GLY A 173 -17.97 -22.52 13.55
C GLY A 173 -17.89 -21.77 12.23
N ASN A 174 -17.86 -20.45 12.26
CA ASN A 174 -17.71 -19.61 11.06
C ASN A 174 -16.36 -19.84 10.38
N LEU A 175 -15.27 -19.91 11.14
CA LEU A 175 -13.94 -20.22 10.58
C LEU A 175 -13.90 -21.60 9.96
N ARG A 176 -14.51 -22.61 10.60
CA ARG A 176 -14.61 -23.98 10.03
C ARG A 176 -15.33 -23.99 8.69
N GLU A 177 -16.43 -23.28 8.59
CA GLU A 177 -17.19 -23.19 7.34
C GLU A 177 -16.40 -22.43 6.26
N ALA A 178 -15.69 -21.34 6.63
CA ALA A 178 -14.80 -20.65 5.71
C ALA A 178 -13.70 -21.57 5.17
N VAL A 179 -13.02 -22.30 6.05
CA VAL A 179 -11.97 -23.28 5.69
C VAL A 179 -12.53 -24.35 4.75
N ARG A 180 -13.72 -24.89 5.08
CA ARG A 180 -14.38 -25.89 4.22
C ARG A 180 -14.65 -25.35 2.80
N ARG A 181 -15.15 -24.10 2.68
CA ARG A 181 -15.41 -23.46 1.38
C ARG A 181 -14.11 -23.18 0.62
N ILE A 182 -13.07 -22.72 1.30
CA ILE A 182 -11.76 -22.47 0.69
C ILE A 182 -11.17 -23.76 0.12
N ARG A 183 -11.14 -24.84 0.90
CA ARG A 183 -10.67 -26.16 0.44
C ARG A 183 -11.51 -26.73 -0.69
N ALA A 184 -12.83 -26.51 -0.65
CA ALA A 184 -13.73 -26.94 -1.73
C ALA A 184 -13.47 -26.21 -3.05
N ALA A 185 -12.94 -24.99 -2.99
CA ALA A 185 -12.49 -24.23 -4.16
C ALA A 185 -11.06 -24.62 -4.63
N GLY A 186 -10.38 -25.55 -3.95
CA GLY A 186 -9.02 -25.98 -4.26
C GLY A 186 -7.94 -25.09 -3.66
N ALA A 187 -8.28 -24.10 -2.85
CA ALA A 187 -7.36 -23.18 -2.21
C ALA A 187 -6.86 -23.68 -0.86
N ILE A 188 -5.70 -23.19 -0.42
CA ILE A 188 -5.07 -23.49 0.86
C ILE A 188 -5.51 -22.47 1.91
N PRO A 189 -6.23 -22.86 2.98
CA PRO A 189 -6.56 -21.96 4.07
C PRO A 189 -5.37 -21.81 5.02
N VAL A 190 -5.07 -20.57 5.43
CA VAL A 190 -4.09 -20.23 6.45
C VAL A 190 -4.77 -19.38 7.52
N LEU A 191 -4.89 -19.87 8.75
CA LEU A 191 -5.39 -19.08 9.85
C LEU A 191 -4.25 -18.24 10.46
N GLN A 192 -4.53 -16.99 10.75
CA GLN A 192 -3.68 -16.09 11.51
C GLN A 192 -4.40 -15.69 12.80
N THR A 193 -3.74 -15.80 13.95
CA THR A 193 -4.29 -15.17 15.15
C THR A 193 -3.95 -13.68 15.14
N PRO A 194 -4.83 -12.79 15.67
CA PRO A 194 -4.47 -11.39 15.84
C PRO A 194 -3.34 -11.22 16.87
N ASN A 195 -2.67 -10.07 16.85
CA ASN A 195 -1.65 -9.69 17.84
C ASN A 195 -2.20 -9.61 19.26
N THR A 196 -1.30 -9.45 20.22
CA THR A 196 -1.68 -9.08 21.59
C THR A 196 -2.27 -7.66 21.64
N SER A 197 -3.24 -7.44 22.53
CA SER A 197 -3.93 -6.16 22.63
C SER A 197 -4.45 -5.88 24.05
N ASN A 198 -4.98 -4.69 24.29
CA ASN A 198 -5.69 -4.37 25.53
C ASN A 198 -6.97 -5.21 25.74
N ARG A 199 -7.44 -5.91 24.70
CA ARG A 199 -8.57 -6.86 24.74
C ARG A 199 -8.16 -8.29 25.09
N GLN A 200 -6.89 -8.55 25.41
CA GLN A 200 -6.32 -9.90 25.55
C GLN A 200 -7.16 -10.84 26.44
N ARG A 201 -7.75 -10.32 27.54
CA ARG A 201 -8.59 -11.15 28.42
C ARG A 201 -9.86 -11.64 27.73
N LYS A 202 -10.51 -10.78 26.91
CA LYS A 202 -11.70 -11.14 26.14
C LYS A 202 -11.35 -12.00 24.94
N LEU A 203 -10.19 -11.76 24.32
CA LEU A 203 -9.73 -12.45 23.13
C LEU A 203 -9.30 -13.90 23.42
N ARG A 204 -8.79 -14.20 24.62
CA ARG A 204 -8.25 -15.54 24.96
C ARG A 204 -9.18 -16.70 24.61
N PRO A 205 -10.49 -16.73 24.97
CA PRO A 205 -11.36 -17.85 24.62
C PRO A 205 -11.48 -18.07 23.10
N TYR A 206 -11.44 -17.01 22.31
CA TYR A 206 -11.50 -17.08 20.84
C TYR A 206 -10.20 -17.65 20.26
N LEU A 207 -9.03 -17.26 20.81
CA LEU A 207 -7.75 -17.83 20.44
C LEU A 207 -7.69 -19.33 20.75
N GLU A 208 -8.19 -19.74 21.90
CA GLU A 208 -8.25 -21.15 22.30
C GLU A 208 -9.15 -21.95 21.36
N ALA A 209 -10.30 -21.38 20.97
CA ALA A 209 -11.23 -21.98 20.01
C ALA A 209 -10.60 -22.10 18.61
N ALA A 210 -9.90 -21.05 18.12
CA ALA A 210 -9.17 -21.10 16.85
C ALA A 210 -8.07 -22.17 16.88
N ARG A 211 -7.25 -22.23 17.93
CA ARG A 211 -6.18 -23.24 18.09
C ARG A 211 -6.76 -24.66 18.18
N ALA A 212 -7.91 -24.84 18.83
CA ALA A 212 -8.60 -26.13 18.86
C ALA A 212 -9.09 -26.54 17.47
N LEU A 213 -9.69 -25.61 16.73
CA LEU A 213 -10.13 -25.84 15.34
C LEU A 213 -8.93 -26.23 14.45
N VAL A 214 -7.83 -25.50 14.55
CA VAL A 214 -6.58 -25.80 13.80
C VAL A 214 -6.11 -27.24 14.03
N ARG A 215 -6.13 -27.70 15.29
CA ARG A 215 -5.75 -29.10 15.61
C ARG A 215 -6.74 -30.12 15.08
N GLN A 216 -8.04 -29.81 15.10
CA GLN A 216 -9.08 -30.73 14.64
C GLN A 216 -9.13 -30.89 13.12
N GLU A 217 -8.92 -29.78 12.41
CA GLU A 217 -9.05 -29.73 10.95
C GLU A 217 -7.68 -29.72 10.23
N GLU A 218 -6.59 -29.84 10.98
CA GLU A 218 -5.20 -29.82 10.45
C GLU A 218 -4.93 -28.62 9.52
N ILE A 219 -5.33 -27.40 9.97
CA ILE A 219 -5.17 -26.15 9.20
C ILE A 219 -3.78 -25.56 9.44
N LEU A 220 -3.19 -24.91 8.46
CA LEU A 220 -2.02 -24.07 8.65
C LEU A 220 -2.34 -22.90 9.61
N LEU A 221 -1.52 -22.72 10.62
CA LEU A 221 -1.65 -21.64 11.60
C LEU A 221 -0.38 -20.80 11.66
N ILE A 222 -0.55 -19.47 11.57
CA ILE A 222 0.45 -18.49 11.96
C ILE A 222 -0.02 -17.84 13.27
N ASP A 223 0.59 -18.24 14.38
CA ASP A 223 0.14 -17.81 15.71
C ASP A 223 0.83 -16.51 16.15
N HIS A 224 0.43 -15.39 15.55
CA HIS A 224 0.93 -14.06 15.91
C HIS A 224 0.72 -13.75 17.39
N ASN A 225 -0.43 -14.14 17.98
CA ASN A 225 -0.67 -13.88 19.38
C ASN A 225 0.37 -14.55 20.31
N ALA A 226 0.72 -15.80 20.03
CA ALA A 226 1.77 -16.50 20.79
C ALA A 226 3.12 -15.81 20.60
N PHE A 227 3.49 -15.52 19.35
CA PHE A 227 4.74 -14.83 19.02
C PHE A 227 4.85 -13.45 19.71
N TRP A 228 3.83 -12.60 19.60
CA TRP A 228 3.83 -11.28 20.24
C TRP A 228 3.84 -11.38 21.78
N SER A 229 3.15 -12.37 22.35
CA SER A 229 3.13 -12.61 23.80
C SER A 229 4.51 -13.02 24.35
N SER A 230 5.37 -13.62 23.55
CA SER A 230 6.75 -13.99 23.94
C SER A 230 7.71 -12.77 23.95
N HIS A 231 7.30 -11.63 23.38
CA HIS A 231 8.10 -10.40 23.28
C HIS A 231 7.42 -9.17 23.96
N PRO A 232 7.02 -9.26 25.23
CA PRO A 232 6.15 -8.27 25.86
C PRO A 232 6.79 -6.88 26.05
N LYS A 233 8.12 -6.79 26.04
CA LYS A 233 8.84 -5.50 26.17
C LYS A 233 8.81 -4.69 24.88
N GLU A 234 8.83 -5.38 23.76
CA GLU A 234 8.86 -4.82 22.41
C GLU A 234 7.47 -4.40 21.95
N VAL A 235 6.43 -5.12 22.37
CA VAL A 235 5.04 -4.93 21.91
C VAL A 235 4.58 -3.47 22.01
N LYS A 236 4.92 -2.75 23.09
CA LYS A 236 4.51 -1.34 23.24
C LYS A 236 5.06 -0.43 22.14
N LYS A 237 6.23 -0.74 21.60
CA LYS A 237 6.87 0.03 20.52
C LYS A 237 6.31 -0.33 19.13
N LEU A 238 5.59 -1.45 19.05
CA LEU A 238 5.06 -2.01 17.82
C LEU A 238 3.57 -1.70 17.62
N MET A 239 2.96 -0.92 18.51
CA MET A 239 1.54 -0.62 18.51
C MET A 239 1.30 0.87 18.26
N ALA A 240 0.38 1.17 17.36
CA ALA A 240 -0.14 2.52 17.13
C ALA A 240 -1.12 2.94 18.24
N ASP A 241 -1.88 1.97 18.75
CA ASP A 241 -2.83 2.13 19.85
C ASP A 241 -2.91 0.85 20.69
N GLY A 242 -3.96 0.67 21.47
CA GLY A 242 -4.15 -0.53 22.29
C GLY A 242 -4.54 -1.81 21.54
N ILE A 243 -4.73 -1.74 20.22
CA ILE A 243 -5.26 -2.84 19.38
C ILE A 243 -4.41 -3.05 18.14
N HIS A 244 -4.06 -1.97 17.44
CA HIS A 244 -3.49 -2.02 16.09
C HIS A 244 -1.98 -1.92 16.11
N PRO A 245 -1.28 -2.76 15.34
CA PRO A 245 0.16 -2.58 15.07
C PRO A 245 0.43 -1.24 14.37
N ASN A 246 1.56 -0.62 14.67
CA ASN A 246 2.10 0.48 13.89
C ASN A 246 2.93 -0.07 12.70
N GLU A 247 3.60 0.81 11.96
CA GLU A 247 4.43 0.44 10.80
C GLU A 247 5.50 -0.63 11.15
N TYR A 248 6.12 -0.54 12.30
CA TYR A 248 7.11 -1.53 12.78
C TYR A 248 6.44 -2.84 13.18
N GLY A 249 5.25 -2.77 13.77
CA GLY A 249 4.45 -3.94 14.09
C GLY A 249 4.03 -4.68 12.83
N HIS A 250 3.64 -3.98 11.78
CA HIS A 250 3.32 -4.58 10.49
C HIS A 250 4.54 -5.19 9.81
N LEU A 251 5.71 -4.57 9.92
CA LEU A 251 6.96 -5.14 9.42
C LEU A 251 7.32 -6.44 10.15
N LEU A 252 7.20 -6.46 11.49
CA LEU A 252 7.43 -7.67 12.28
C LEU A 252 6.43 -8.78 11.92
N TRP A 253 5.17 -8.38 11.67
CA TRP A 253 4.11 -9.31 11.26
C TRP A 253 4.47 -10.06 9.98
N VAL A 254 4.85 -9.35 8.93
CA VAL A 254 5.18 -9.96 7.65
C VAL A 254 6.41 -10.85 7.75
N ARG A 255 7.44 -10.44 8.49
CA ARG A 255 8.63 -11.27 8.72
C ARG A 255 8.29 -12.60 9.38
N TYR A 256 7.49 -12.55 10.45
CA TYR A 256 7.05 -13.77 11.14
C TYR A 256 6.18 -14.65 10.22
N LEU A 257 5.31 -14.04 9.40
CA LEU A 257 4.50 -14.74 8.40
C LEU A 257 5.38 -15.49 7.40
N LEU A 258 6.32 -14.79 6.77
CA LEU A 258 7.23 -15.37 5.76
C LEU A 258 8.08 -16.50 6.34
N GLN A 259 8.64 -16.28 7.53
CA GLN A 259 9.40 -17.30 8.24
C GLN A 259 8.55 -18.52 8.59
N SER A 260 7.31 -18.31 9.07
CA SER A 260 6.39 -19.39 9.44
C SER A 260 6.00 -20.28 8.26
N LEU A 261 5.92 -19.72 7.06
CA LEU A 261 5.61 -20.42 5.83
C LEU A 261 6.86 -20.94 5.09
N GLU A 262 8.06 -20.58 5.57
CA GLU A 262 9.35 -20.88 4.90
C GLU A 262 9.36 -20.42 3.43
N LEU A 263 8.76 -19.25 3.18
CA LEU A 263 8.76 -18.66 1.84
C LEU A 263 10.14 -18.10 1.52
N CYS A 264 10.75 -18.59 0.46
CA CYS A 264 12.02 -18.09 -0.06
C CYS A 264 11.77 -16.82 -0.88
N VAL A 265 11.57 -15.70 -0.21
CA VAL A 265 11.41 -14.39 -0.86
C VAL A 265 12.56 -13.47 -0.50
N SER A 266 12.82 -12.49 -1.36
CA SER A 266 13.84 -11.47 -1.10
C SER A 266 13.43 -10.58 0.07
N GLU A 267 14.27 -10.49 1.10
CA GLU A 267 14.07 -9.54 2.18
C GLU A 267 14.32 -8.08 1.74
N GLU A 268 14.93 -7.85 0.58
CA GLU A 268 15.13 -6.50 0.02
C GLU A 268 13.81 -5.75 -0.17
N GLY A 269 12.72 -6.46 -0.44
CA GLY A 269 11.38 -5.88 -0.53
C GLY A 269 10.72 -5.53 0.82
N ILE A 270 11.29 -6.03 1.94
CA ILE A 270 10.69 -5.89 3.29
C ILE A 270 11.53 -4.97 4.17
N PHE A 271 12.71 -4.56 3.69
CA PHE A 271 13.70 -3.92 4.53
C PHE A 271 13.36 -2.46 4.77
N VAL A 272 13.35 -2.11 6.05
CA VAL A 272 13.36 -0.74 6.53
C VAL A 272 14.74 -0.51 7.11
N SER A 273 15.64 0.08 6.34
CA SER A 273 16.92 0.51 6.88
C SER A 273 16.70 1.62 7.90
N GLY A 274 17.16 1.41 9.06
CA GLY A 274 17.41 2.19 10.28
C GLY A 274 17.06 3.65 10.45
N SER A 275 16.32 4.31 9.60
CA SER A 275 15.92 5.69 9.85
C SER A 275 14.69 6.13 9.06
N TYR A 276 13.53 5.60 9.45
CA TYR A 276 12.24 6.24 9.08
C TYR A 276 12.18 7.71 9.49
N HIS A 277 12.95 8.10 10.49
CA HIS A 277 13.02 9.48 10.97
C HIS A 277 13.86 10.43 10.09
N ASP A 278 14.56 9.91 9.08
CA ASP A 278 15.31 10.72 8.11
C ASP A 278 14.55 10.98 6.80
N LEU A 279 13.33 10.49 6.65
CA LEU A 279 12.38 11.02 5.68
C LEU A 279 11.89 12.39 6.16
N SER A 280 12.82 13.31 6.38
CA SER A 280 12.52 14.73 6.50
C SER A 280 12.14 15.23 5.11
N LEU A 281 10.88 15.01 4.74
CA LEU A 281 10.28 15.82 3.69
C LEU A 281 10.40 17.27 4.14
N PRO A 282 10.74 18.20 3.24
CA PRO A 282 10.98 19.58 3.62
C PRO A 282 9.77 20.15 4.37
N GLU A 283 10.01 20.77 5.52
CA GLU A 283 9.01 21.47 6.36
C GLU A 283 8.34 22.66 5.64
N ASP A 284 8.77 22.96 4.43
CA ASP A 284 8.28 24.12 3.69
C ASP A 284 6.96 23.78 3.01
N PRO A 285 5.88 24.52 3.27
CA PRO A 285 4.65 24.37 2.52
C PRO A 285 4.98 24.60 1.05
N ASP A 286 4.78 23.59 0.24
CA ASP A 286 5.07 23.55 -1.18
C ASP A 286 4.42 24.74 -1.89
N PRO A 287 5.18 25.76 -2.33
CA PRO A 287 4.61 26.82 -3.16
C PRO A 287 4.15 26.31 -4.53
N ALA A 288 4.60 25.12 -4.92
CA ALA A 288 4.10 24.39 -6.09
C ALA A 288 2.98 23.40 -5.71
N ARG A 289 2.20 23.65 -4.66
CA ARG A 289 0.88 23.03 -4.53
C ARG A 289 0.09 23.45 -5.76
N ALA A 290 0.26 22.68 -6.84
CA ALA A 290 -0.73 22.72 -7.89
C ALA A 290 -2.07 22.45 -7.18
N GLU A 291 -2.92 23.49 -7.08
CA GLU A 291 -4.27 23.33 -6.57
C GLU A 291 -4.99 22.42 -7.55
N PHE A 292 -4.91 21.12 -7.29
CA PHE A 292 -5.67 20.16 -8.04
C PHE A 292 -7.14 20.40 -7.72
N SER A 293 -7.95 20.49 -8.73
CA SER A 293 -9.40 20.69 -8.59
C SER A 293 -10.14 19.49 -9.16
N LEU A 294 -11.30 19.21 -8.57
CA LEU A 294 -12.20 18.18 -9.06
C LEU A 294 -12.58 18.44 -10.52
N ASP A 295 -12.28 17.52 -11.40
CA ASP A 295 -12.80 17.51 -12.76
C ASP A 295 -14.20 16.88 -12.75
N LYS A 296 -15.22 17.72 -12.72
CA LYS A 296 -16.62 17.29 -12.62
C LYS A 296 -17.03 16.32 -13.72
N ALA A 297 -16.50 16.46 -14.93
CA ALA A 297 -16.84 15.58 -16.04
C ALA A 297 -16.22 14.18 -15.83
N LYS A 298 -14.95 14.11 -15.46
CA LYS A 298 -14.27 12.83 -15.16
C LYS A 298 -14.83 12.18 -13.91
N SER A 299 -15.08 12.96 -12.86
CA SER A 299 -15.71 12.48 -11.63
C SER A 299 -17.09 11.91 -11.89
N ALA A 300 -17.90 12.53 -12.74
CA ALA A 300 -19.22 12.01 -13.13
C ALA A 300 -19.14 10.66 -13.87
N LEU A 301 -18.09 10.43 -14.66
CA LEU A 301 -17.85 9.12 -15.29
C LEU A 301 -17.42 8.06 -14.27
N PHE A 302 -16.66 8.46 -13.26
CA PHE A 302 -16.15 7.55 -12.24
C PHE A 302 -17.19 7.20 -11.16
N ALA A 303 -18.01 8.15 -10.76
CA ALA A 303 -18.95 8.02 -9.65
C ALA A 303 -19.88 6.79 -9.71
N PRO A 304 -20.45 6.37 -10.87
CA PRO A 304 -21.29 5.18 -10.94
C PRO A 304 -20.59 3.89 -10.48
N TYR A 305 -19.28 3.79 -10.71
CA TYR A 305 -18.48 2.64 -10.33
C TYR A 305 -18.04 2.67 -8.86
N PHE A 306 -18.10 3.83 -8.23
CA PHE A 306 -17.67 4.06 -6.85
C PHE A 306 -18.84 4.12 -5.86
N SER A 307 -20.01 3.69 -6.30
CA SER A 307 -21.25 3.75 -5.51
C SER A 307 -21.21 2.79 -4.31
N PRO A 308 -21.84 3.15 -3.18
CA PRO A 308 -22.04 2.24 -2.06
C PRO A 308 -22.88 1.02 -2.46
N GLY A 309 -22.71 -0.11 -1.77
CA GLY A 309 -23.60 -1.27 -1.85
C GLY A 309 -23.08 -2.43 -2.69
N GLN A 310 -22.01 -2.24 -3.48
CA GLN A 310 -21.36 -3.31 -4.24
C GLN A 310 -19.87 -3.32 -3.98
N PRO A 311 -19.22 -4.49 -3.93
CA PRO A 311 -17.76 -4.58 -3.96
C PRO A 311 -17.21 -3.87 -5.20
N PHE A 312 -16.18 -3.07 -5.01
CA PHE A 312 -15.53 -2.33 -6.07
C PHE A 312 -14.13 -2.88 -6.26
N VAL A 313 -13.86 -3.46 -7.41
CA VAL A 313 -12.57 -4.02 -7.77
C VAL A 313 -11.87 -3.11 -8.77
N TRP A 314 -10.66 -2.73 -8.43
CA TRP A 314 -9.82 -1.84 -9.22
C TRP A 314 -8.51 -2.53 -9.56
N VAL A 315 -8.28 -2.81 -10.83
CA VAL A 315 -7.03 -3.41 -11.31
C VAL A 315 -6.12 -2.33 -11.87
N TYR A 316 -4.87 -2.34 -11.44
CA TYR A 316 -3.81 -1.45 -11.93
C TYR A 316 -2.85 -2.24 -12.81
N LEU A 317 -2.65 -1.76 -14.04
CA LEU A 317 -1.65 -2.22 -15.00
C LEU A 317 -0.61 -1.13 -15.21
N GLY A 318 0.66 -1.49 -15.29
CA GLY A 318 1.74 -0.53 -15.48
C GLY A 318 3.12 -1.15 -15.31
N GLY A 319 4.13 -0.32 -15.32
CA GLY A 319 5.51 -0.71 -15.07
C GLY A 319 5.94 -0.52 -13.62
N GLY A 320 7.22 -0.22 -13.41
CA GLY A 320 7.85 -0.16 -12.09
C GLY A 320 7.29 0.92 -11.16
N THR A 321 6.84 2.07 -11.69
CA THR A 321 6.16 3.12 -10.91
C THR A 321 4.86 2.57 -10.31
N THR A 322 3.98 2.01 -11.13
CA THR A 322 2.73 1.41 -10.65
C THR A 322 2.98 0.21 -9.73
N ALA A 323 4.00 -0.60 -10.03
CA ALA A 323 4.38 -1.75 -9.20
C ALA A 323 4.91 -1.36 -7.81
N GLY A 324 5.49 -0.16 -7.69
CA GLY A 324 6.04 0.35 -6.42
C GLY A 324 7.31 -0.36 -5.95
N THR A 325 7.98 -1.11 -6.82
CA THR A 325 9.14 -1.94 -6.43
C THR A 325 10.39 -1.13 -6.06
N ARG A 326 10.43 0.15 -6.42
CA ARG A 326 11.60 1.03 -6.20
C ARG A 326 11.68 1.61 -4.79
N PHE A 327 10.58 1.59 -4.04
CA PHE A 327 10.46 2.17 -2.69
C PHE A 327 10.41 1.11 -1.60
N SER A 328 10.70 -0.14 -1.94
CA SER A 328 10.66 -1.26 -1.01
C SER A 328 11.55 -1.04 0.21
N GLN A 329 12.68 -0.35 0.03
CA GLN A 329 13.67 -0.14 1.09
C GLN A 329 13.20 0.78 2.22
N ASN A 330 12.26 1.68 1.96
CA ASN A 330 11.81 2.70 2.92
C ASN A 330 10.42 2.45 3.48
N GLY A 331 9.73 1.40 3.03
CA GLY A 331 8.33 1.12 3.39
C GLY A 331 7.33 2.13 2.84
N ALA A 332 7.78 3.09 2.00
CA ALA A 332 6.92 4.07 1.37
C ALA A 332 5.96 3.40 0.39
N ARG A 333 4.74 3.93 0.34
CA ARG A 333 3.69 3.45 -0.57
C ARG A 333 3.87 4.01 -1.97
N ALA A 334 3.57 3.18 -2.97
CA ALA A 334 3.32 3.63 -4.33
C ALA A 334 1.94 4.28 -4.46
N TYR A 335 1.69 4.99 -5.57
CA TYR A 335 0.43 5.70 -5.75
C TYR A 335 -0.84 4.82 -5.69
N PRO A 336 -0.86 3.56 -6.17
CA PRO A 336 -2.04 2.71 -6.02
C PRO A 336 -2.38 2.39 -4.57
N GLU A 337 -1.35 2.21 -3.73
CA GLU A 337 -1.50 1.94 -2.30
C GLU A 337 -2.06 3.19 -1.57
N HIS A 338 -1.61 4.39 -1.94
CA HIS A 338 -2.17 5.64 -1.43
C HIS A 338 -3.64 5.84 -1.85
N ILE A 339 -3.98 5.58 -3.11
CA ILE A 339 -5.36 5.70 -3.61
C ILE A 339 -6.27 4.69 -2.89
N GLN A 340 -5.79 3.47 -2.65
CA GLN A 340 -6.51 2.48 -1.86
C GLN A 340 -6.79 2.97 -0.44
N GLU A 341 -5.80 3.54 0.24
CA GLU A 341 -5.95 4.11 1.58
C GLU A 341 -7.06 5.17 1.61
N VAL A 342 -6.99 6.15 0.70
CA VAL A 342 -8.00 7.21 0.60
C VAL A 342 -9.39 6.63 0.33
N SER A 343 -9.51 5.75 -0.67
CA SER A 343 -10.80 5.22 -1.10
C SER A 343 -11.46 4.34 -0.04
N ARG A 344 -10.68 3.61 0.74
CA ARG A 344 -11.17 2.65 1.73
C ARG A 344 -11.34 3.23 3.13
N TRP A 345 -10.70 4.36 3.41
CA TRP A 345 -10.72 4.95 4.73
C TRP A 345 -11.26 6.39 4.76
N GLU A 346 -10.70 7.30 3.98
CA GLU A 346 -11.11 8.70 4.05
C GLU A 346 -12.46 8.97 3.36
N MET A 347 -12.84 8.12 2.41
CA MET A 347 -14.10 8.21 1.66
C MET A 347 -15.12 7.15 2.09
N ILE A 348 -15.05 6.71 3.33
CA ILE A 348 -16.06 5.80 3.89
C ILE A 348 -17.41 6.51 3.95
N GLY A 349 -18.43 5.92 3.30
CA GLY A 349 -19.82 6.28 3.51
C GLY A 349 -20.39 5.60 4.75
N ASP A 350 -21.66 5.88 5.08
CA ASP A 350 -22.36 5.29 6.22
C ASP A 350 -22.59 3.77 6.06
N GLU A 351 -22.58 3.28 4.82
CA GLU A 351 -22.80 1.87 4.53
C GLU A 351 -21.52 1.04 4.71
N TYR A 352 -21.65 -0.13 5.33
CA TYR A 352 -20.55 -1.07 5.54
C TYR A 352 -19.85 -1.47 4.23
N THR A 353 -20.63 -1.65 3.17
CA THR A 353 -20.15 -2.01 1.83
C THR A 353 -19.23 -0.94 1.20
N SER A 354 -19.31 0.33 1.64
CA SER A 354 -18.39 1.37 1.19
C SER A 354 -16.92 1.10 1.55
N ARG A 355 -16.66 0.15 2.46
CA ARG A 355 -15.32 -0.33 2.83
C ARG A 355 -14.80 -1.41 1.89
N MET A 356 -15.66 -2.00 1.04
CA MET A 356 -15.32 -3.09 0.12
C MET A 356 -14.80 -2.54 -1.21
N ARG A 357 -13.70 -1.80 -1.16
CA ARG A 357 -13.03 -1.23 -2.32
C ARG A 357 -11.62 -1.79 -2.41
N TYR A 358 -11.40 -2.68 -3.37
CA TYR A 358 -10.17 -3.47 -3.45
C TYR A 358 -9.33 -3.06 -4.64
N ALA A 359 -8.07 -2.73 -4.39
CA ALA A 359 -7.08 -2.50 -5.42
C ALA A 359 -6.24 -3.76 -5.63
N ILE A 360 -6.13 -4.18 -6.88
CA ILE A 360 -5.30 -5.30 -7.31
C ILE A 360 -4.20 -4.74 -8.20
N ASN A 361 -2.98 -4.71 -7.69
CA ASN A 361 -1.85 -4.16 -8.42
C ASN A 361 -1.13 -5.26 -9.22
N GLN A 362 -1.48 -5.37 -10.50
CA GLN A 362 -0.89 -6.31 -11.47
C GLN A 362 0.29 -5.72 -12.25
N ALA A 363 0.72 -4.52 -11.90
CA ALA A 363 1.86 -3.90 -12.54
C ALA A 363 3.17 -4.61 -12.17
N HIS A 364 4.07 -4.70 -13.14
CA HIS A 364 5.39 -5.28 -12.95
C HIS A 364 6.44 -4.48 -13.72
N SER A 365 7.63 -4.34 -13.13
CA SER A 365 8.72 -3.58 -13.76
C SER A 365 9.14 -4.23 -15.07
N GLY A 366 9.18 -3.44 -16.14
CA GLY A 366 9.54 -3.89 -17.47
C GLY A 366 8.39 -4.38 -18.34
N ASP A 367 7.14 -4.42 -17.82
CA ASP A 367 5.99 -4.80 -18.64
C ASP A 367 5.71 -3.78 -19.73
N THR A 368 5.50 -4.30 -20.93
CA THR A 368 5.02 -3.56 -22.09
C THR A 368 3.48 -3.64 -22.18
N VAL A 369 2.90 -2.75 -23.00
CA VAL A 369 1.46 -2.83 -23.30
C VAL A 369 1.10 -4.15 -24.00
N SER A 370 2.02 -4.72 -24.77
CA SER A 370 1.86 -6.03 -25.41
C SER A 370 1.74 -7.15 -24.38
N ASP A 371 2.56 -7.08 -23.30
CA ASP A 371 2.48 -8.08 -22.21
C ASP A 371 1.15 -7.95 -21.46
N MET A 372 0.72 -6.72 -21.16
CA MET A 372 -0.57 -6.46 -20.51
C MET A 372 -1.75 -7.00 -21.34
N LEU A 373 -1.70 -6.83 -22.68
CA LEU A 373 -2.73 -7.35 -23.58
C LEU A 373 -2.67 -8.88 -23.67
N LEU A 374 -1.48 -9.46 -23.79
CA LEU A 374 -1.29 -10.91 -23.89
C LEU A 374 -1.83 -11.66 -22.66
N HIS A 375 -1.61 -11.11 -21.50
CA HIS A 375 -1.99 -11.70 -20.22
C HIS A 375 -3.28 -11.10 -19.61
N TYR A 376 -4.05 -10.40 -20.41
CA TYR A 376 -5.23 -9.67 -19.92
C TYR A 376 -6.20 -10.56 -19.12
N ASP A 377 -6.49 -11.77 -19.60
CA ASP A 377 -7.44 -12.66 -18.94
C ASP A 377 -6.98 -13.06 -17.54
N ASP A 378 -5.69 -13.35 -17.38
CA ASP A 378 -5.09 -13.77 -16.12
C ASP A 378 -4.87 -12.58 -15.15
N TRP A 379 -4.48 -11.42 -15.68
CA TRP A 379 -4.11 -10.27 -14.85
C TRP A 379 -5.30 -9.35 -14.56
N VAL A 380 -6.33 -9.36 -15.37
CA VAL A 380 -7.45 -8.43 -15.29
C VAL A 380 -8.80 -9.15 -15.33
N GLY A 381 -9.08 -9.89 -16.40
CA GLY A 381 -10.39 -10.44 -16.71
C GLY A 381 -10.95 -11.35 -15.61
N ARG A 382 -10.09 -12.17 -15.01
CA ARG A 382 -10.47 -13.08 -13.92
C ARG A 382 -11.05 -12.40 -12.69
N PHE A 383 -10.73 -11.12 -12.48
CA PHE A 383 -11.18 -10.35 -11.30
C PHE A 383 -12.48 -9.57 -11.54
N HIS A 384 -13.00 -9.57 -12.76
CA HIS A 384 -14.20 -8.83 -13.16
C HIS A 384 -14.19 -7.38 -12.63
N PRO A 385 -13.13 -6.57 -12.94
CA PRO A 385 -12.94 -5.29 -12.33
C PRO A 385 -14.01 -4.27 -12.71
N SER A 386 -14.36 -3.42 -11.76
CA SER A 386 -15.17 -2.22 -12.01
C SER A 386 -14.37 -1.16 -12.77
N VAL A 387 -13.06 -1.09 -12.50
CA VAL A 387 -12.14 -0.12 -13.11
C VAL A 387 -10.82 -0.78 -13.45
N VAL A 388 -10.27 -0.43 -14.61
CA VAL A 388 -8.90 -0.78 -15.02
C VAL A 388 -8.11 0.50 -15.23
N SER A 389 -7.06 0.70 -14.43
CA SER A 389 -6.09 1.78 -14.62
C SER A 389 -4.89 1.28 -15.39
N ILE A 390 -4.54 1.97 -16.46
CA ILE A 390 -3.42 1.61 -17.33
C ILE A 390 -2.43 2.77 -17.36
N MET A 391 -1.21 2.55 -16.84
CA MET A 391 -0.10 3.50 -16.93
C MET A 391 1.10 2.84 -17.61
N PRO A 392 1.19 2.88 -18.94
CA PRO A 392 2.33 2.34 -19.66
C PRO A 392 3.63 3.03 -19.24
N GLU A 393 4.69 2.26 -19.05
CA GLU A 393 6.04 2.76 -18.92
C GLU A 393 6.86 2.39 -20.15
N PHE A 394 7.85 3.22 -20.45
CA PHE A 394 8.64 3.12 -21.68
C PHE A 394 10.09 2.78 -21.32
N GLU A 395 10.30 1.81 -20.44
CA GLU A 395 11.64 1.35 -20.07
C GLU A 395 12.20 0.46 -21.17
N GLY A 396 13.29 0.93 -21.78
CA GLY A 396 14.01 0.14 -22.78
C GLY A 396 13.41 0.09 -24.18
N GLU A 397 12.27 0.70 -24.43
CA GLU A 397 11.72 0.81 -25.78
C GLU A 397 12.59 1.75 -26.62
N LYS A 398 13.21 1.19 -27.66
CA LYS A 398 13.91 2.00 -28.67
C LYS A 398 12.87 2.69 -29.53
N SER A 399 12.95 4.01 -29.65
CA SER A 399 12.07 4.79 -30.52
C SER A 399 12.17 4.34 -31.97
N GLY A 400 11.01 4.10 -32.62
CA GLY A 400 10.92 3.76 -34.03
C GLY A 400 9.47 3.69 -34.49
N LEU A 401 9.20 3.92 -35.78
CA LEU A 401 7.84 3.93 -36.34
C LEU A 401 7.08 2.61 -36.07
N ASN A 402 7.75 1.48 -36.14
CA ASN A 402 7.16 0.18 -35.86
C ASN A 402 6.77 0.00 -34.38
N VAL A 403 7.57 0.54 -33.47
CA VAL A 403 7.31 0.50 -32.03
C VAL A 403 6.07 1.34 -31.69
N GLN A 404 5.98 2.54 -32.26
CA GLN A 404 4.81 3.40 -32.04
C GLN A 404 3.52 2.79 -32.61
N ALA A 405 3.54 2.24 -33.81
CA ALA A 405 2.36 1.60 -34.42
C ALA A 405 1.89 0.39 -33.60
N ARG A 406 2.82 -0.43 -33.12
CA ARG A 406 2.52 -1.56 -32.24
C ARG A 406 1.94 -1.09 -30.90
N PHE A 407 2.56 -0.08 -30.28
CA PHE A 407 2.06 0.51 -29.04
C PHE A 407 0.62 1.02 -29.19
N GLU A 408 0.33 1.74 -30.29
CA GLU A 408 -1.03 2.24 -30.58
C GLU A 408 -2.02 1.09 -30.75
N HIS A 409 -1.67 0.09 -31.53
CA HIS A 409 -2.50 -1.10 -31.77
C HIS A 409 -2.80 -1.82 -30.45
N ASP A 410 -1.77 -2.16 -29.67
CA ASP A 410 -1.89 -2.97 -28.47
C ASP A 410 -2.62 -2.21 -27.36
N LEU A 411 -2.34 -0.90 -27.18
CA LEU A 411 -3.04 -0.08 -26.21
C LEU A 411 -4.53 0.11 -26.58
N SER A 412 -4.83 0.30 -27.86
CA SER A 412 -6.22 0.40 -28.32
C SER A 412 -6.98 -0.91 -28.09
N ALA A 413 -6.34 -2.05 -28.36
CA ALA A 413 -6.91 -3.37 -28.11
C ALA A 413 -7.13 -3.62 -26.61
N LEU A 414 -6.16 -3.25 -25.76
CA LEU A 414 -6.25 -3.38 -24.30
C LEU A 414 -7.42 -2.56 -23.73
N ILE A 415 -7.53 -1.30 -24.16
CA ILE A 415 -8.67 -0.42 -23.79
C ILE A 415 -10.00 -1.03 -24.22
N SER A 416 -10.07 -1.51 -25.48
CA SER A 416 -11.30 -2.09 -26.02
C SER A 416 -11.69 -3.35 -25.26
N ARG A 417 -10.72 -4.19 -24.89
CA ARG A 417 -10.96 -5.40 -24.11
C ARG A 417 -11.53 -5.06 -22.73
N ALA A 418 -10.91 -4.15 -21.98
CA ALA A 418 -11.39 -3.74 -20.67
C ALA A 418 -12.82 -3.14 -20.73
N LYS A 419 -13.11 -2.34 -21.75
CA LYS A 419 -14.47 -1.81 -21.97
C LYS A 419 -15.47 -2.91 -22.32
N SER A 420 -15.09 -3.90 -23.10
CA SER A 420 -16.00 -5.02 -23.45
C SER A 420 -16.36 -5.87 -22.24
N ASP A 421 -15.50 -5.93 -21.25
CA ASP A 421 -15.74 -6.60 -19.98
C ASP A 421 -16.55 -5.73 -18.97
N GLY A 422 -16.94 -4.53 -19.38
CA GLY A 422 -17.77 -3.60 -18.59
C GLY A 422 -16.97 -2.72 -17.64
N ALA A 423 -15.65 -2.75 -17.68
CA ALA A 423 -14.81 -1.91 -16.82
C ALA A 423 -14.68 -0.48 -17.35
N LEU A 424 -14.69 0.50 -16.45
CA LEU A 424 -14.24 1.85 -16.75
C LEU A 424 -12.72 1.85 -16.94
N VAL A 425 -12.24 2.46 -18.02
CA VAL A 425 -10.81 2.58 -18.28
C VAL A 425 -10.30 3.94 -17.82
N ILE A 426 -9.27 3.96 -16.99
CA ILE A 426 -8.49 5.13 -16.65
C ILE A 426 -7.12 5.01 -17.29
N LEU A 427 -6.89 5.79 -18.33
CA LEU A 427 -5.58 5.87 -19.00
C LEU A 427 -4.75 6.95 -18.31
N GLN A 428 -3.65 6.55 -17.69
CA GLN A 428 -2.74 7.44 -17.00
C GLN A 428 -1.49 7.64 -17.86
N MET A 429 -1.22 8.86 -18.25
CA MET A 429 0.06 9.20 -18.85
C MET A 429 1.11 9.25 -17.73
N PRO A 430 2.33 8.73 -17.94
CA PRO A 430 3.33 8.68 -16.89
C PRO A 430 3.74 10.09 -16.40
N LEU A 431 4.05 10.20 -15.12
CA LEU A 431 4.70 11.39 -14.59
C LEU A 431 6.15 11.43 -15.11
N THR A 432 6.44 12.29 -16.09
CA THR A 432 7.74 12.31 -16.75
C THR A 432 8.04 13.67 -17.39
N LEU A 433 9.33 14.02 -17.47
CA LEU A 433 9.84 15.16 -18.23
C LEU A 433 10.57 14.73 -19.52
N ARG A 434 10.55 13.43 -19.84
CA ARG A 434 11.22 12.85 -21.03
C ARG A 434 10.59 13.36 -22.33
N LYS A 435 11.42 13.85 -23.26
CA LYS A 435 10.96 14.39 -24.56
C LYS A 435 10.94 13.35 -25.67
N ASP A 436 11.69 12.27 -25.52
CA ASP A 436 11.81 11.18 -26.49
C ASP A 436 10.52 10.33 -26.62
N LEU A 437 9.59 10.48 -25.70
CA LEU A 437 8.31 9.76 -25.66
C LEU A 437 7.17 10.46 -26.40
N SER A 438 7.42 11.58 -27.08
CA SER A 438 6.38 12.45 -27.64
C SER A 438 5.37 11.73 -28.55
N GLY A 439 5.81 10.75 -29.35
CA GLY A 439 4.93 9.95 -30.21
C GLY A 439 3.95 9.08 -29.43
N CYS A 440 4.43 8.31 -28.46
CA CYS A 440 3.60 7.46 -27.61
C CYS A 440 2.65 8.30 -26.75
N LEU A 441 3.12 9.44 -26.21
CA LEU A 441 2.30 10.36 -25.43
C LEU A 441 1.18 11.00 -26.28
N ALA A 442 1.44 11.31 -27.55
CA ALA A 442 0.41 11.78 -28.47
C ALA A 442 -0.66 10.70 -28.74
N THR A 443 -0.24 9.46 -28.97
CA THR A 443 -1.14 8.32 -29.10
C THR A 443 -2.02 8.16 -27.87
N MET A 444 -1.45 8.22 -26.66
CA MET A 444 -2.24 8.14 -25.41
C MET A 444 -3.28 9.28 -25.30
N ARG A 445 -2.92 10.51 -25.67
CA ARG A 445 -3.88 11.64 -25.68
C ARG A 445 -5.03 11.39 -26.65
N ASN A 446 -4.75 10.86 -27.83
CA ASN A 446 -5.77 10.55 -28.82
C ASN A 446 -6.70 9.42 -28.34
N LEU A 447 -6.15 8.33 -27.81
CA LEU A 447 -6.93 7.22 -27.26
C LEU A 447 -7.74 7.65 -26.02
N GLY A 448 -7.20 8.56 -25.21
CA GLY A 448 -7.87 9.13 -24.05
C GLY A 448 -9.05 10.04 -24.37
N GLN A 449 -9.28 10.40 -25.64
CA GLN A 449 -10.47 11.14 -26.08
C GLN A 449 -11.65 10.22 -26.44
N GLN A 450 -11.46 8.91 -26.41
CA GLN A 450 -12.54 7.95 -26.68
C GLN A 450 -13.61 8.03 -25.58
N GLU A 451 -14.87 7.85 -25.98
CA GLU A 451 -15.98 7.77 -25.03
C GLU A 451 -15.75 6.63 -24.02
N GLY A 452 -16.00 6.90 -22.75
CA GLY A 452 -15.82 5.92 -21.68
C GLY A 452 -14.35 5.67 -21.27
N VAL A 453 -13.42 6.54 -21.67
CA VAL A 453 -12.03 6.55 -21.19
C VAL A 453 -11.78 7.83 -20.39
N ILE A 454 -11.24 7.69 -19.20
CA ILE A 454 -10.76 8.83 -18.41
C ILE A 454 -9.26 8.99 -18.63
N LEU A 455 -8.84 10.11 -19.20
CA LEU A 455 -7.42 10.45 -19.36
C LEU A 455 -6.92 11.26 -18.16
N LEU A 456 -5.86 10.80 -17.52
CA LEU A 456 -5.08 11.55 -16.53
C LEU A 456 -3.71 11.90 -17.13
N ASP A 457 -3.52 13.16 -17.53
CA ASP A 457 -2.28 13.62 -18.19
C ASP A 457 -1.26 14.14 -17.17
N LEU A 458 -0.58 13.20 -16.48
CA LEU A 458 0.47 13.50 -15.50
C LEU A 458 1.74 14.07 -16.16
N THR A 459 1.98 13.75 -17.42
CA THR A 459 3.09 14.34 -18.21
C THR A 459 2.88 15.84 -18.37
N ARG A 460 1.66 16.27 -18.69
CA ARG A 460 1.33 17.68 -18.77
C ARG A 460 1.51 18.38 -17.42
N LEU A 461 1.03 17.76 -16.35
CA LEU A 461 1.23 18.24 -14.99
C LEU A 461 2.72 18.49 -14.68
N ALA A 462 3.58 17.50 -14.94
CA ALA A 462 5.02 17.62 -14.70
C ALA A 462 5.63 18.77 -15.54
N GLN A 463 5.27 18.87 -16.80
CA GLN A 463 5.79 19.90 -17.72
C GLN A 463 5.36 21.32 -17.31
N GLU A 464 4.09 21.51 -16.96
CA GLU A 464 3.56 22.80 -16.52
C GLU A 464 4.18 23.24 -15.18
N THR A 465 4.34 22.29 -14.24
CA THR A 465 4.96 22.59 -12.95
C THR A 465 6.44 22.92 -13.11
N ALA A 466 7.17 22.18 -13.95
CA ALA A 466 8.60 22.43 -14.19
C ALA A 466 8.89 23.77 -14.89
N GLN A 467 7.91 24.37 -15.60
CA GLN A 467 8.04 25.72 -16.15
C GLN A 467 8.05 26.79 -15.06
N ASN A 468 7.42 26.53 -13.93
CA ASN A 468 7.24 27.46 -12.82
C ASN A 468 8.17 27.18 -11.63
N ASP A 469 8.60 25.93 -11.44
CA ASP A 469 9.56 25.52 -10.39
C ASP A 469 10.67 24.62 -10.97
N ALA A 470 11.87 25.16 -11.08
CA ALA A 470 13.05 24.44 -11.56
C ALA A 470 13.44 23.24 -10.66
N ARG A 471 12.97 23.20 -9.41
CA ARG A 471 13.29 22.13 -8.47
C ARG A 471 12.44 20.87 -8.67
N VAL A 472 11.42 20.91 -9.54
CA VAL A 472 10.54 19.75 -9.80
C VAL A 472 11.34 18.51 -10.17
N GLN A 473 12.44 18.67 -10.95
CA GLN A 473 13.30 17.55 -11.32
C GLN A 473 13.91 16.84 -10.08
N GLU A 474 14.37 17.59 -9.08
CA GLU A 474 14.99 17.05 -7.86
C GLU A 474 13.95 16.53 -6.87
N ARG A 475 12.77 17.14 -6.86
CA ARG A 475 11.73 16.85 -5.88
C ARG A 475 10.88 15.63 -6.26
N TRP A 476 10.50 15.51 -7.53
CA TRP A 476 9.56 14.49 -7.95
C TRP A 476 10.21 13.27 -8.62
N PHE A 477 11.50 13.38 -8.94
CA PHE A 477 12.17 12.34 -9.71
C PHE A 477 13.48 11.90 -9.06
N ASP A 478 13.82 10.65 -9.26
CA ASP A 478 15.13 10.08 -8.96
C ASP A 478 16.19 10.51 -10.01
N GLU A 479 17.41 10.08 -9.80
CA GLU A 479 18.55 10.33 -10.72
C GLU A 479 18.32 9.79 -12.14
N ASN A 480 17.42 8.83 -12.31
CA ASN A 480 17.07 8.23 -13.61
C ASN A 480 15.85 8.90 -14.25
N GLY A 481 15.32 9.96 -13.64
CA GLY A 481 14.13 10.69 -14.11
C GLY A 481 12.81 9.95 -13.91
N ARG A 482 12.74 9.06 -12.94
CA ARG A 482 11.56 8.30 -12.55
C ARG A 482 10.93 8.91 -11.31
N PRO A 483 9.61 8.83 -11.10
CA PRO A 483 9.01 9.32 -9.88
C PRO A 483 9.69 8.73 -8.64
N ASN A 484 10.06 9.61 -7.70
CA ASN A 484 10.48 9.23 -6.36
C ASN A 484 9.27 9.20 -5.42
N GLU A 485 9.47 9.09 -4.10
CA GLU A 485 8.39 9.03 -3.11
C GLU A 485 7.45 10.25 -3.17
N GLU A 486 7.99 11.46 -3.36
CA GLU A 486 7.18 12.66 -3.55
C GLU A 486 6.42 12.63 -4.88
N GLY A 487 7.04 12.15 -5.95
CA GLY A 487 6.42 11.95 -7.25
C GLY A 487 5.25 10.96 -7.19
N GLU A 488 5.38 9.85 -6.47
CA GLU A 488 4.30 8.89 -6.23
C GLU A 488 3.12 9.53 -5.49
N LEU A 489 3.41 10.33 -4.47
CA LEU A 489 2.38 11.06 -3.74
C LEU A 489 1.69 12.11 -4.61
N VAL A 490 2.43 12.78 -5.51
CA VAL A 490 1.87 13.72 -6.50
C VAL A 490 0.91 13.00 -7.45
N ILE A 491 1.28 11.80 -7.93
CA ILE A 491 0.39 10.99 -8.77
C ILE A 491 -0.90 10.66 -8.01
N ALA A 492 -0.79 10.18 -6.78
CA ALA A 492 -1.94 9.82 -5.95
C ALA A 492 -2.83 11.04 -5.65
N ARG A 493 -2.24 12.18 -5.30
CA ARG A 493 -2.96 13.45 -5.06
C ARG A 493 -3.70 13.91 -6.30
N TYR A 494 -3.03 13.98 -7.44
CA TYR A 494 -3.64 14.39 -8.70
C TYR A 494 -4.82 13.48 -9.06
N PHE A 495 -4.63 12.18 -8.91
CA PHE A 495 -5.66 11.19 -9.14
C PHE A 495 -6.88 11.40 -8.23
N CYS A 496 -6.66 11.40 -6.92
CA CYS A 496 -7.73 11.51 -5.94
C CYS A 496 -8.49 12.83 -6.07
N THR A 497 -7.80 13.93 -6.24
CA THR A 497 -8.46 15.25 -6.33
C THR A 497 -9.16 15.49 -7.67
N THR A 498 -8.69 14.84 -8.75
CA THR A 498 -9.32 14.97 -10.07
C THR A 498 -10.60 14.14 -10.18
N LEU A 499 -10.62 12.95 -9.61
CA LEU A 499 -11.70 11.97 -9.76
C LEU A 499 -12.62 11.84 -8.55
N LEU A 500 -12.08 12.05 -7.36
CA LEU A 500 -12.76 11.85 -6.09
C LEU A 500 -13.02 13.20 -5.42
N ASP A 501 -14.20 13.36 -4.86
CA ASP A 501 -14.50 14.51 -4.00
C ASP A 501 -13.92 14.27 -2.60
N VAL A 502 -12.59 14.39 -2.54
CA VAL A 502 -11.83 14.07 -1.32
C VAL A 502 -12.12 15.11 -0.24
N PRO A 503 -12.38 14.71 1.02
CA PRO A 503 -12.62 15.65 2.11
C PRO A 503 -11.47 16.67 2.26
N LYS A 504 -11.78 17.92 2.59
CA LYS A 504 -10.77 19.00 2.76
C LYS A 504 -9.72 18.68 3.84
N ASN A 505 -10.07 17.84 4.82
CA ASN A 505 -9.18 17.34 5.86
C ASN A 505 -8.51 16.03 5.48
N SER A 506 -8.63 15.61 4.22
CA SER A 506 -7.94 14.41 3.74
C SER A 506 -6.46 14.49 4.03
N ARG A 507 -5.95 13.42 4.58
CA ARG A 507 -4.53 13.32 4.93
C ARG A 507 -3.65 13.34 3.69
N ILE A 508 -4.11 12.79 2.57
CA ILE A 508 -3.37 12.87 1.29
C ILE A 508 -3.25 14.31 0.78
N LEU A 509 -4.19 15.20 1.18
CA LEU A 509 -4.17 16.60 0.79
C LEU A 509 -3.41 17.50 1.76
N THR A 510 -3.42 17.15 3.05
CA THR A 510 -3.00 18.06 4.13
C THR A 510 -1.72 17.66 4.82
N LYS A 511 -1.34 16.38 4.82
CA LYS A 511 -0.11 15.97 5.45
C LYS A 511 1.10 16.14 4.53
N HIS A 512 1.98 16.99 4.96
CA HIS A 512 3.41 16.74 4.89
C HIS A 512 3.70 15.54 5.80
N TYR A 513 4.55 14.62 5.39
CA TYR A 513 5.10 13.62 6.31
C TYR A 513 5.91 14.36 7.39
N SER A 514 5.21 14.99 8.34
CA SER A 514 5.84 15.44 9.55
C SER A 514 5.88 14.25 10.48
N CYS A 515 7.01 13.59 10.55
CA CYS A 515 7.33 12.75 11.69
C CYS A 515 7.24 13.62 12.94
N VAL A 516 6.23 13.39 13.79
CA VAL A 516 6.17 13.91 15.15
C VAL A 516 7.08 13.04 16.03
#